data_2bf82343619ad0dbc86ff63f44323eca
#
_entry.id   2bf82343619ad0dbc86ff63f44323eca
#
_cell.length_a   1.000
_cell.length_b   1.000
_cell.length_c   1.000
_cell.angle_alpha   90.00
_cell.angle_beta   90.00
_cell.angle_gamma   90.00
#
_symmetry.space_group_name_H-M   'P 1'
#
loop_
_entity.id
_entity.type
_entity.pdbx_description
1 polymer ?
#
loop_
_entity_poly.entity_id
_entity_poly.type
_entity_poly.pdbx_seq_one_letter_code
_entity_poly.pdbx_strand_id
1 'polypeptide(L)'
;MKKNWTDTLNYLGKNKTPFFFIVDFEGVNSEIFLTNELNKQNVFFDFSNNKNIESTTNQKIKSYPIDFKDFKIAFDKVLDHLRKGDSSLINLTFATPIEPVNLKEVYKIAKAKYKILYKNNWVCFSPETFIKISDNQIFTYPMKGTINAGLPDAENILLNNKKEKEEHKTIVDLLCKDLEKVSDNVEVTKFRYVEKIKRQQGEILQTSSEIKGDLQENWNENLGTILSKLLPAGSIFG
;
A
#
# COMPACT_ATOMS: atom_id res chain seq x y z
N MET A 1 23.19 -20.94 -3.09
CA MET A 1 21.73 -21.06 -2.90
C MET A 1 21.20 -19.68 -2.50
N LYS A 2 20.27 -19.07 -3.29
CA LYS A 2 19.55 -17.89 -2.79
C LYS A 2 18.75 -18.36 -1.57
N LYS A 3 19.03 -17.80 -0.39
CA LYS A 3 18.23 -18.07 0.81
C LYS A 3 16.77 -17.72 0.48
N ASN A 4 15.87 -18.66 0.71
CA ASN A 4 14.45 -18.38 0.59
C ASN A 4 14.10 -17.26 1.59
N TRP A 5 13.58 -16.15 1.12
CA TRP A 5 13.29 -15.01 1.97
C TRP A 5 12.30 -15.38 3.08
N THR A 6 11.37 -16.30 2.82
CA THR A 6 10.39 -16.78 3.81
C THR A 6 11.08 -17.47 4.99
N ASP A 7 12.07 -18.34 4.73
CA ASP A 7 12.83 -19.02 5.80
C ASP A 7 13.63 -18.02 6.62
N THR A 8 14.17 -17.00 5.97
CA THR A 8 14.93 -15.94 6.66
C THR A 8 14.00 -15.14 7.58
N LEU A 9 12.80 -14.77 7.12
CA LEU A 9 11.83 -14.04 7.96
C LEU A 9 11.28 -14.90 9.09
N ASN A 10 11.06 -16.20 8.87
CA ASN A 10 10.67 -17.14 9.93
C ASN A 10 11.74 -17.20 11.02
N TYR A 11 13.01 -17.32 10.61
CA TYR A 11 14.14 -17.34 11.53
C TYR A 11 14.26 -16.04 12.35
N LEU A 12 14.17 -14.87 11.69
CA LEU A 12 14.25 -13.57 12.35
C LEU A 12 13.03 -13.34 13.28
N GLY A 13 11.84 -13.74 12.85
CA GLY A 13 10.63 -13.66 13.65
C GLY A 13 10.70 -14.53 14.90
N LYS A 14 11.14 -15.80 14.75
CA LYS A 14 11.37 -16.73 15.90
C LYS A 14 12.31 -16.13 16.93
N ASN A 15 13.39 -15.50 16.48
CA ASN A 15 14.40 -14.89 17.36
C ASN A 15 14.00 -13.46 17.81
N LYS A 16 12.82 -12.97 17.45
CA LYS A 16 12.33 -11.61 17.76
C LYS A 16 13.35 -10.53 17.36
N THR A 17 14.08 -10.76 16.26
CA THR A 17 15.09 -9.86 15.73
C THR A 17 14.43 -8.83 14.83
N PRO A 18 14.48 -7.52 15.15
CA PRO A 18 13.89 -6.50 14.31
C PRO A 18 14.59 -6.40 12.96
N PHE A 19 13.80 -6.37 11.88
CA PHE A 19 14.30 -6.28 10.51
C PHE A 19 13.38 -5.43 9.63
N PHE A 20 13.91 -5.01 8.50
CA PHE A 20 13.21 -4.41 7.39
C PHE A 20 13.41 -5.29 6.16
N PHE A 21 12.38 -5.48 5.35
CA PHE A 21 12.50 -6.27 4.13
C PHE A 21 11.79 -5.60 2.95
N ILE A 22 12.28 -5.88 1.77
CA ILE A 22 11.65 -5.55 0.49
C ILE A 22 11.62 -6.83 -0.34
N VAL A 23 10.50 -7.09 -0.98
CA VAL A 23 10.31 -8.19 -1.92
C VAL A 23 9.67 -7.64 -3.18
N ASP A 24 10.11 -8.12 -4.35
CA ASP A 24 9.50 -7.74 -5.62
C ASP A 24 8.12 -8.40 -5.80
N PHE A 25 7.41 -7.96 -6.83
CA PHE A 25 6.06 -8.44 -7.13
C PHE A 25 6.00 -9.95 -7.38
N GLU A 26 7.00 -10.51 -8.05
CA GLU A 26 7.11 -11.94 -8.34
C GLU A 26 7.55 -12.78 -7.13
N GLY A 27 7.95 -12.13 -6.02
CA GLY A 27 8.47 -12.83 -4.84
C GLY A 27 9.83 -13.51 -5.04
N VAL A 28 10.54 -13.18 -6.13
CA VAL A 28 11.80 -13.80 -6.52
C VAL A 28 13.02 -13.07 -5.95
N ASN A 29 12.99 -11.74 -5.99
CA ASN A 29 14.05 -10.91 -5.45
C ASN A 29 13.61 -10.28 -4.14
N SER A 30 14.48 -10.41 -3.15
CA SER A 30 14.23 -9.85 -1.83
C SER A 30 15.52 -9.31 -1.23
N GLU A 31 15.39 -8.25 -0.45
CA GLU A 31 16.45 -7.77 0.41
C GLU A 31 15.93 -7.66 1.84
N ILE A 32 16.73 -8.14 2.79
CA ILE A 32 16.41 -8.16 4.20
C ILE A 32 17.56 -7.50 4.96
N PHE A 33 17.24 -6.54 5.80
CA PHE A 33 18.20 -5.75 6.55
C PHE A 33 17.86 -5.83 8.05
N LEU A 34 18.85 -6.03 8.88
CA LEU A 34 18.69 -5.78 10.30
C LEU A 34 18.51 -4.28 10.53
N THR A 35 17.65 -3.90 11.46
CA THR A 35 17.30 -2.48 11.67
C THR A 35 18.50 -1.60 12.04
N ASN A 36 19.51 -2.16 12.70
CA ASN A 36 20.76 -1.47 13.05
C ASN A 36 21.72 -1.25 11.86
N GLU A 37 21.48 -1.88 10.71
CA GLU A 37 22.30 -1.79 9.50
C GLU A 37 21.73 -0.87 8.43
N LEU A 38 20.49 -0.48 8.54
CA LEU A 38 19.75 0.27 7.50
C LEU A 38 20.45 1.56 7.08
N ASN A 39 20.92 2.37 8.02
CA ASN A 39 21.62 3.61 7.72
C ASN A 39 22.89 3.40 6.88
N LYS A 40 23.64 2.32 7.15
CA LYS A 40 24.86 1.96 6.38
C LYS A 40 24.52 1.58 4.94
N GLN A 41 23.31 1.07 4.72
CA GLN A 41 22.81 0.66 3.40
C GLN A 41 22.06 1.80 2.67
N ASN A 42 22.01 3.02 3.24
CA ASN A 42 21.20 4.12 2.72
C ASN A 42 19.72 3.76 2.53
N VAL A 43 19.16 2.95 3.43
CA VAL A 43 17.74 2.62 3.50
C VAL A 43 17.13 3.35 4.68
N PHE A 44 16.16 4.21 4.41
CA PHE A 44 15.45 4.99 5.43
C PHE A 44 13.96 4.75 5.28
N PHE A 45 13.28 4.53 6.38
CA PHE A 45 11.83 4.43 6.40
C PHE A 45 11.23 5.18 7.59
N ASP A 46 9.98 5.59 7.44
CA ASP A 46 9.18 6.15 8.52
C ASP A 46 7.76 5.60 8.37
N PHE A 47 7.33 4.83 9.34
CA PHE A 47 6.00 4.22 9.45
C PHE A 47 5.25 4.79 10.65
N SER A 48 5.76 5.88 11.23
CA SER A 48 5.15 6.57 12.35
C SER A 48 4.39 7.80 11.85
N ASN A 49 3.11 7.83 12.12
CA ASN A 49 2.21 8.95 11.81
C ASN A 49 2.57 10.28 12.54
N ASN A 50 3.70 10.34 13.27
CA ASN A 50 3.89 11.28 14.39
C ASN A 50 4.93 12.36 14.17
N LYS A 51 5.50 12.55 13.00
CA LYS A 51 6.41 13.68 12.80
C LYS A 51 5.74 14.77 11.97
N ASN A 52 5.13 15.74 12.64
CA ASN A 52 4.88 17.06 12.10
C ASN A 52 6.22 17.74 11.79
N ILE A 53 6.84 17.38 10.68
CA ILE A 53 7.93 18.17 10.13
C ILE A 53 7.22 19.33 9.45
N GLU A 54 7.32 20.52 10.04
CA GLU A 54 6.95 21.75 9.35
C GLU A 54 7.88 21.91 8.14
N SER A 55 7.39 21.50 6.97
CA SER A 55 8.13 21.75 5.75
C SER A 55 7.84 23.18 5.31
N THR A 56 8.85 24.01 5.36
CA THR A 56 8.82 25.40 4.87
C THR A 56 8.94 25.51 3.36
N THR A 57 9.12 24.41 2.64
CA THR A 57 9.34 24.42 1.19
C THR A 57 8.12 23.88 0.44
N ASN A 58 7.39 24.80 -0.23
CA ASN A 58 6.37 24.50 -1.22
C ASN A 58 6.97 24.14 -2.60
N GLN A 59 8.01 23.32 -2.65
CA GLN A 59 8.62 22.98 -3.93
C GLN A 59 7.65 22.08 -4.73
N LYS A 60 7.04 22.65 -5.76
CA LYS A 60 6.22 21.89 -6.71
C LYS A 60 7.15 21.15 -7.67
N ILE A 61 7.07 19.84 -7.66
CA ILE A 61 7.78 19.01 -8.64
C ILE A 61 7.01 19.10 -9.96
N LYS A 62 7.68 19.56 -11.02
CA LYS A 62 7.10 19.61 -12.35
C LYS A 62 7.07 18.22 -12.95
N SER A 63 5.93 17.83 -13.52
CA SER A 63 5.71 16.54 -14.14
C SER A 63 5.29 16.70 -15.60
N TYR A 64 5.61 15.71 -16.41
CA TYR A 64 5.36 15.67 -17.86
C TYR A 64 4.51 14.41 -18.16
N PRO A 65 3.19 14.46 -17.90
CA PRO A 65 2.32 13.32 -18.18
C PRO A 65 2.25 13.03 -19.68
N ILE A 66 1.91 11.78 -20.01
CA ILE A 66 1.63 11.38 -21.39
C ILE A 66 0.54 12.26 -22.03
N ASP A 67 0.66 12.54 -23.32
CA ASP A 67 -0.35 13.29 -24.06
C ASP A 67 -1.68 12.54 -24.08
N PHE A 68 -2.79 13.31 -24.02
CA PHE A 68 -4.14 12.71 -24.03
C PHE A 68 -4.40 11.83 -25.25
N LYS A 69 -3.83 12.16 -26.41
CA LYS A 69 -3.95 11.36 -27.63
C LYS A 69 -3.38 9.95 -27.43
N ASP A 70 -2.17 9.85 -26.87
CA ASP A 70 -1.49 8.57 -26.66
C ASP A 70 -2.15 7.78 -25.53
N PHE A 71 -2.57 8.46 -24.45
CA PHE A 71 -3.40 7.85 -23.41
C PHE A 71 -4.68 7.26 -24.00
N LYS A 72 -5.40 8.02 -24.84
CA LYS A 72 -6.66 7.58 -25.44
C LYS A 72 -6.50 6.34 -26.29
N ILE A 73 -5.44 6.26 -27.11
CA ILE A 73 -5.15 5.07 -27.94
C ILE A 73 -5.01 3.82 -27.06
N ALA A 74 -4.22 3.90 -26.00
CA ALA A 74 -4.03 2.77 -25.08
C ALA A 74 -5.30 2.43 -24.31
N PHE A 75 -6.05 3.44 -23.85
CA PHE A 75 -7.33 3.27 -23.16
C PHE A 75 -8.38 2.60 -24.05
N ASP A 76 -8.55 3.07 -25.28
CA ASP A 76 -9.51 2.49 -26.23
C ASP A 76 -9.18 1.01 -26.50
N LYS A 77 -7.90 0.67 -26.67
CA LYS A 77 -7.45 -0.73 -26.83
C LYS A 77 -7.83 -1.59 -25.62
N VAL A 78 -7.57 -1.11 -24.39
CA VAL A 78 -7.96 -1.81 -23.15
C VAL A 78 -9.48 -2.00 -23.11
N LEU A 79 -10.24 -0.95 -23.42
CA LEU A 79 -11.70 -0.98 -23.40
C LEU A 79 -12.26 -1.99 -24.41
N ASP A 80 -11.66 -2.13 -25.57
CA ASP A 80 -12.05 -3.12 -26.59
C ASP A 80 -11.82 -4.56 -26.10
N HIS A 81 -10.69 -4.82 -25.42
CA HIS A 81 -10.43 -6.14 -24.83
C HIS A 81 -11.37 -6.46 -23.67
N LEU A 82 -11.68 -5.48 -22.81
CA LEU A 82 -12.68 -5.66 -21.75
C LEU A 82 -14.07 -5.98 -22.33
N ARG A 83 -14.50 -5.29 -23.41
CA ARG A 83 -15.78 -5.55 -24.09
C ARG A 83 -15.85 -6.91 -24.74
N LYS A 84 -14.73 -7.46 -25.20
CA LYS A 84 -14.63 -8.81 -25.77
C LYS A 84 -14.60 -9.91 -24.69
N GLY A 85 -14.47 -9.54 -23.42
CA GLY A 85 -14.36 -10.47 -22.30
C GLY A 85 -12.98 -11.11 -22.14
N ASP A 86 -11.94 -10.54 -22.75
CA ASP A 86 -10.56 -11.03 -22.63
C ASP A 86 -10.02 -10.85 -21.20
N SER A 87 -10.57 -9.89 -20.46
CA SER A 87 -10.35 -9.69 -19.02
C SER A 87 -11.56 -9.00 -18.39
N SER A 88 -11.73 -9.14 -17.09
CA SER A 88 -12.76 -8.44 -16.32
C SER A 88 -12.26 -7.14 -15.67
N LEU A 89 -10.95 -7.04 -15.44
CA LEU A 89 -10.32 -5.89 -14.78
C LEU A 89 -8.89 -5.69 -15.31
N ILE A 90 -8.55 -4.45 -15.62
CA ILE A 90 -7.20 -4.05 -16.03
C ILE A 90 -6.84 -2.72 -15.35
N ASN A 91 -5.63 -2.64 -14.83
CA ASN A 91 -5.06 -1.40 -14.33
C ASN A 91 -4.08 -0.82 -15.37
N LEU A 92 -4.55 0.16 -16.15
CA LEU A 92 -3.74 0.84 -17.16
C LEU A 92 -2.88 1.93 -16.51
N THR A 93 -1.56 1.79 -16.57
CA THR A 93 -0.61 2.72 -15.97
C THR A 93 0.42 3.25 -16.97
N PHE A 94 0.89 4.48 -16.71
CA PHE A 94 1.95 5.11 -17.49
C PHE A 94 2.98 5.73 -16.55
N ALA A 95 4.25 5.60 -16.92
CA ALA A 95 5.32 6.35 -16.27
C ALA A 95 5.17 7.84 -16.59
N THR A 96 5.21 8.69 -15.58
CA THR A 96 5.18 10.14 -15.73
C THR A 96 6.56 10.70 -15.40
N PRO A 97 7.33 11.17 -16.40
CA PRO A 97 8.59 11.86 -16.17
C PRO A 97 8.40 13.08 -15.25
N ILE A 98 9.37 13.32 -14.40
CA ILE A 98 9.42 14.49 -13.52
C ILE A 98 10.76 15.21 -13.67
N GLU A 99 10.83 16.46 -13.26
CA GLU A 99 12.12 17.16 -13.14
C GLU A 99 13.04 16.41 -12.18
N PRO A 100 14.37 16.45 -12.41
CA PRO A 100 15.35 15.89 -11.46
C PRO A 100 15.15 16.47 -10.06
N VAL A 101 15.06 15.60 -9.07
CA VAL A 101 14.85 15.97 -7.66
C VAL A 101 15.88 15.29 -6.75
N ASN A 102 16.19 15.94 -5.64
CA ASN A 102 16.96 15.31 -4.58
C ASN A 102 16.03 14.38 -3.77
N LEU A 103 16.18 13.07 -3.94
CA LEU A 103 15.32 12.08 -3.28
C LEU A 103 15.35 12.16 -1.74
N LYS A 104 16.51 12.50 -1.15
CA LYS A 104 16.63 12.69 0.31
C LYS A 104 15.80 13.87 0.80
N GLU A 105 15.80 14.97 0.06
CA GLU A 105 14.98 16.13 0.40
C GLU A 105 13.50 15.83 0.23
N VAL A 106 13.10 15.18 -0.89
CA VAL A 106 11.73 14.73 -1.10
C VAL A 106 11.27 13.82 0.04
N TYR A 107 12.10 12.85 0.44
CA TYR A 107 11.79 11.97 1.58
C TYR A 107 11.59 12.73 2.89
N LYS A 108 12.44 13.73 3.17
CA LYS A 108 12.36 14.52 4.40
C LYS A 108 11.09 15.36 4.48
N ILE A 109 10.73 16.05 3.38
CA ILE A 109 9.59 16.97 3.36
C ILE A 109 8.24 16.31 3.13
N ALA A 110 8.22 15.11 2.57
CA ALA A 110 6.97 14.41 2.27
C ALA A 110 6.21 14.06 3.56
N LYS A 111 4.91 14.34 3.54
CA LYS A 111 3.95 13.97 4.59
C LYS A 111 3.15 12.78 4.12
N ALA A 112 3.49 11.61 4.62
CA ALA A 112 2.78 10.36 4.33
C ALA A 112 2.86 9.42 5.54
N LYS A 113 1.86 8.56 5.69
CA LYS A 113 1.79 7.56 6.76
C LYS A 113 2.97 6.61 6.71
N TYR A 114 3.32 6.17 5.50
CA TYR A 114 4.46 5.31 5.23
C TYR A 114 5.38 5.98 4.21
N LYS A 115 6.66 6.06 4.54
CA LYS A 115 7.69 6.63 3.68
C LYS A 115 8.89 5.72 3.62
N ILE A 116 9.46 5.56 2.43
CA ILE A 116 10.71 4.83 2.21
C ILE A 116 11.58 5.65 1.27
N LEU A 117 12.88 5.77 1.62
CA LEU A 117 13.96 6.14 0.72
C LEU A 117 14.90 4.93 0.61
N TYR A 118 15.03 4.39 -0.58
CA TYR A 118 15.79 3.18 -0.82
C TYR A 118 17.05 3.46 -1.64
N LYS A 119 18.21 3.28 -1.02
CA LYS A 119 19.56 3.34 -1.61
C LYS A 119 19.80 4.55 -2.53
N ASN A 120 19.12 5.68 -2.29
CA ASN A 120 19.07 6.86 -3.17
C ASN A 120 18.57 6.57 -4.61
N ASN A 121 17.92 5.44 -4.85
CA ASN A 121 17.43 5.07 -6.17
C ASN A 121 15.97 5.50 -6.36
N TRP A 122 15.16 5.40 -5.32
CA TRP A 122 13.76 5.78 -5.35
C TRP A 122 13.23 6.13 -3.96
N VAL A 123 12.10 6.83 -3.94
CA VAL A 123 11.27 7.07 -2.76
C VAL A 123 9.87 6.54 -3.01
N CYS A 124 9.21 6.06 -1.96
CA CYS A 124 7.82 5.64 -2.01
C CYS A 124 7.05 6.22 -0.83
N PHE A 125 5.81 6.62 -1.09
CA PHE A 125 4.88 7.16 -0.10
C PHE A 125 3.54 6.45 -0.21
N SER A 126 2.99 5.98 0.90
CA SER A 126 1.70 5.30 0.91
C SER A 126 0.83 5.74 2.09
N PRO A 127 -0.47 5.91 1.90
CA PRO A 127 -1.43 6.03 2.99
C PRO A 127 -1.89 4.66 3.51
N GLU A 128 -1.79 3.61 2.69
CA GLU A 128 -2.39 2.30 2.92
C GLU A 128 -1.49 1.39 3.75
N THR A 129 -2.10 0.71 4.73
CA THR A 129 -1.45 -0.33 5.52
C THR A 129 -1.75 -1.68 4.86
N PHE A 130 -0.71 -2.40 4.44
CA PHE A 130 -0.86 -3.76 3.93
C PHE A 130 -1.40 -4.69 5.02
N ILE A 131 -0.58 -4.92 6.04
CA ILE A 131 -0.97 -5.65 7.25
C ILE A 131 -0.35 -5.01 8.49
N LYS A 132 -0.97 -5.26 9.63
CA LYS A 132 -0.42 -4.99 10.96
C LYS A 132 -0.66 -6.21 11.84
N ILE A 133 0.34 -6.64 12.58
CA ILE A 133 0.20 -7.71 13.58
C ILE A 133 0.45 -7.11 14.96
N SER A 134 -0.45 -7.37 15.89
CA SER A 134 -0.40 -6.92 17.28
C SER A 134 -1.28 -7.85 18.13
N ASP A 135 -0.81 -8.22 19.31
CA ASP A 135 -1.57 -9.00 20.29
C ASP A 135 -2.15 -10.31 19.72
N ASN A 136 -1.35 -11.05 18.96
CA ASN A 136 -1.72 -12.26 18.23
C ASN A 136 -2.87 -12.06 17.23
N GLN A 137 -3.12 -10.85 16.79
CA GLN A 137 -4.10 -10.55 15.75
C GLN A 137 -3.42 -9.94 14.53
N ILE A 138 -3.92 -10.28 13.34
CA ILE A 138 -3.53 -9.68 12.07
C ILE A 138 -4.66 -8.78 11.57
N PHE A 139 -4.27 -7.61 11.11
CA PHE A 139 -5.19 -6.60 10.59
C PHE A 139 -4.81 -6.22 9.16
N THR A 140 -5.81 -5.93 8.33
CA THR A 140 -5.63 -5.25 7.03
C THR A 140 -6.64 -4.13 6.87
N TYR A 141 -6.30 -3.12 6.07
CA TYR A 141 -7.04 -1.87 5.98
C TYR A 141 -7.27 -1.48 4.52
N PRO A 142 -8.19 -2.15 3.79
CA PRO A 142 -8.49 -1.80 2.41
C PRO A 142 -9.04 -0.38 2.29
N MET A 143 -8.55 0.34 1.28
CA MET A 143 -8.94 1.72 0.99
C MET A 143 -9.48 1.82 -0.43
N LYS A 144 -10.73 2.31 -0.59
CA LYS A 144 -11.37 2.57 -1.89
C LYS A 144 -12.28 3.79 -1.80
N GLY A 145 -12.42 4.48 -2.93
CA GLY A 145 -13.25 5.68 -3.01
C GLY A 145 -12.57 6.91 -2.41
N THR A 146 -12.38 7.90 -3.22
CA THR A 146 -11.67 9.13 -2.84
C THR A 146 -12.44 10.34 -3.37
N ILE A 147 -12.57 11.38 -2.54
CA ILE A 147 -13.17 12.65 -2.92
C ILE A 147 -12.38 13.84 -2.36
N ASN A 148 -12.44 14.98 -3.03
CA ASN A 148 -11.86 16.21 -2.49
C ASN A 148 -12.62 16.64 -1.24
N ALA A 149 -11.93 16.78 -0.11
CA ALA A 149 -12.55 17.17 1.17
C ALA A 149 -13.10 18.60 1.19
N GLY A 150 -12.69 19.46 0.26
CA GLY A 150 -13.18 20.82 0.12
C GLY A 150 -14.54 20.94 -0.60
N LEU A 151 -15.08 19.85 -1.13
CA LEU A 151 -16.41 19.89 -1.74
C LEU A 151 -17.51 19.96 -0.68
N PRO A 152 -18.58 20.72 -0.92
CA PRO A 152 -19.76 20.70 -0.05
C PRO A 152 -20.28 19.26 0.06
N ASP A 153 -20.61 18.83 1.28
CA ASP A 153 -21.18 17.50 1.56
C ASP A 153 -20.34 16.30 1.07
N ALA A 154 -19.00 16.48 0.97
CA ALA A 154 -18.09 15.50 0.42
C ALA A 154 -18.21 14.10 1.05
N GLU A 155 -18.39 14.03 2.36
CA GLU A 155 -18.51 12.77 3.09
C GLU A 155 -19.76 12.00 2.70
N ASN A 156 -20.93 12.66 2.67
CA ASN A 156 -22.17 12.03 2.26
C ASN A 156 -22.15 11.62 0.79
N ILE A 157 -21.56 12.43 -0.10
CA ILE A 157 -21.37 12.07 -1.51
C ILE A 157 -20.54 10.81 -1.62
N LEU A 158 -19.43 10.71 -0.89
CA LEU A 158 -18.55 9.56 -0.89
C LEU A 158 -19.24 8.30 -0.36
N LEU A 159 -19.90 8.40 0.79
CA LEU A 159 -20.55 7.27 1.44
C LEU A 159 -21.77 6.76 0.66
N ASN A 160 -22.49 7.62 -0.06
CA ASN A 160 -23.68 7.25 -0.83
C ASN A 160 -23.37 6.85 -2.28
N ASN A 161 -22.12 6.92 -2.72
CA ASN A 161 -21.73 6.46 -4.06
C ASN A 161 -21.86 4.94 -4.16
N LYS A 162 -22.85 4.46 -4.91
CA LYS A 162 -23.15 3.03 -5.05
C LYS A 162 -22.00 2.26 -5.69
N LYS A 163 -21.41 2.80 -6.75
CA LYS A 163 -20.28 2.16 -7.45
C LYS A 163 -19.09 1.97 -6.51
N GLU A 164 -18.66 3.01 -5.82
CA GLU A 164 -17.56 2.95 -4.86
C GLU A 164 -17.85 1.99 -3.70
N LYS A 165 -19.12 1.89 -3.29
CA LYS A 165 -19.55 0.94 -2.25
C LYS A 165 -19.40 -0.51 -2.70
N GLU A 166 -19.80 -0.85 -3.91
CA GLU A 166 -19.70 -2.20 -4.47
C GLU A 166 -18.23 -2.59 -4.71
N GLU A 167 -17.43 -1.69 -5.28
CA GLU A 167 -15.99 -1.90 -5.45
C GLU A 167 -15.29 -2.14 -4.11
N HIS A 168 -15.63 -1.32 -3.09
CA HIS A 168 -15.06 -1.45 -1.74
C HIS A 168 -15.45 -2.79 -1.10
N LYS A 169 -16.73 -3.20 -1.23
CA LYS A 169 -17.19 -4.49 -0.73
C LYS A 169 -16.43 -5.66 -1.37
N THR A 170 -16.26 -5.62 -2.68
CA THR A 170 -15.52 -6.67 -3.41
C THR A 170 -14.08 -6.82 -2.88
N ILE A 171 -13.40 -5.72 -2.61
CA ILE A 171 -12.04 -5.77 -2.05
C ILE A 171 -12.04 -6.26 -0.60
N VAL A 172 -13.01 -5.85 0.21
CA VAL A 172 -13.16 -6.35 1.59
C VAL A 172 -13.37 -7.86 1.59
N ASP A 173 -14.30 -8.37 0.77
CA ASP A 173 -14.58 -9.81 0.66
C ASP A 173 -13.33 -10.59 0.19
N LEU A 174 -12.54 -10.03 -0.72
CA LEU A 174 -11.29 -10.62 -1.19
C LEU A 174 -10.24 -10.70 -0.07
N LEU A 175 -10.04 -9.60 0.66
CA LEU A 175 -9.05 -9.55 1.74
C LEU A 175 -9.45 -10.37 2.97
N CYS A 176 -10.75 -10.56 3.23
CA CYS A 176 -11.21 -11.55 4.21
C CYS A 176 -10.72 -12.97 3.82
N LYS A 177 -10.93 -13.37 2.56
CA LYS A 177 -10.45 -14.68 2.06
C LYS A 177 -8.92 -14.80 2.09
N ASP A 178 -8.19 -13.71 1.89
CA ASP A 178 -6.74 -13.71 2.01
C ASP A 178 -6.32 -13.93 3.47
N LEU A 179 -6.93 -13.23 4.42
CA LEU A 179 -6.63 -13.43 5.84
C LEU A 179 -7.02 -14.83 6.34
N GLU A 180 -8.10 -15.43 5.84
CA GLU A 180 -8.52 -16.81 6.16
C GLU A 180 -7.45 -17.86 5.81
N LYS A 181 -6.50 -17.55 4.92
CA LYS A 181 -5.37 -18.44 4.59
C LYS A 181 -4.33 -18.54 5.70
N VAL A 182 -4.34 -17.60 6.65
CA VAL A 182 -3.27 -17.44 7.64
C VAL A 182 -3.77 -17.21 9.07
N SER A 183 -5.05 -16.99 9.26
CA SER A 183 -5.67 -16.67 10.56
C SER A 183 -7.07 -17.28 10.70
N ASP A 184 -7.52 -17.39 11.92
CA ASP A 184 -8.86 -17.85 12.30
C ASP A 184 -9.76 -16.65 12.63
N ASN A 185 -11.09 -16.86 12.74
CA ASN A 185 -12.06 -15.86 13.19
C ASN A 185 -11.98 -14.53 12.45
N VAL A 186 -11.83 -14.57 11.12
CA VAL A 186 -11.72 -13.36 10.29
C VAL A 186 -13.04 -12.59 10.31
N GLU A 187 -12.99 -11.32 10.69
CA GLU A 187 -14.16 -10.45 10.74
C GLU A 187 -13.86 -9.01 10.29
N VAL A 188 -14.86 -8.35 9.75
CA VAL A 188 -14.83 -6.91 9.41
C VAL A 188 -15.28 -6.13 10.64
N THR A 189 -14.33 -5.52 11.35
CA THR A 189 -14.61 -4.77 12.58
C THR A 189 -15.15 -3.37 12.30
N LYS A 190 -14.74 -2.77 11.16
CA LYS A 190 -15.26 -1.48 10.71
C LYS A 190 -15.42 -1.51 9.20
N PHE A 191 -16.60 -1.17 8.70
CA PHE A 191 -16.89 -1.14 7.27
C PHE A 191 -17.09 0.30 6.77
N ARG A 192 -16.26 0.71 5.78
CA ARG A 192 -16.35 2.01 5.09
C ARG A 192 -16.41 3.23 6.01
N TYR A 193 -15.51 3.31 6.99
CA TYR A 193 -15.31 4.55 7.72
C TYR A 193 -14.49 5.55 6.88
N VAL A 194 -14.72 6.85 7.14
CA VAL A 194 -14.05 7.91 6.37
C VAL A 194 -12.77 8.34 7.07
N GLU A 195 -11.68 8.37 6.32
CA GLU A 195 -10.40 8.94 6.73
C GLU A 195 -10.10 10.21 5.94
N LYS A 196 -9.57 11.21 6.64
CA LYS A 196 -9.08 12.44 6.03
C LYS A 196 -7.57 12.34 5.80
N ILE A 197 -7.16 12.47 4.55
CA ILE A 197 -5.75 12.40 4.16
C ILE A 197 -5.30 13.78 3.71
N LYS A 198 -4.26 14.30 4.39
CA LYS A 198 -3.59 15.55 4.01
C LYS A 198 -2.63 15.30 2.87
N ARG A 199 -2.72 16.12 1.84
CA ARG A 199 -1.80 16.13 0.70
C ARG A 199 -1.17 17.51 0.56
N GLN A 200 -0.14 17.62 -0.27
CA GLN A 200 0.49 18.91 -0.58
C GLN A 200 -0.49 19.91 -1.22
N GLN A 201 -1.47 19.42 -1.98
CA GLN A 201 -2.48 20.21 -2.69
C GLN A 201 -3.89 20.09 -2.05
N GLY A 202 -3.97 20.15 -0.73
CA GLY A 202 -5.26 20.08 -0.01
C GLY A 202 -5.52 18.72 0.62
N GLU A 203 -6.76 18.53 1.04
CA GLU A 203 -7.19 17.33 1.76
C GLU A 203 -8.13 16.50 0.90
N ILE A 204 -8.11 15.19 1.09
CA ILE A 204 -9.08 14.26 0.50
C ILE A 204 -9.74 13.47 1.62
N LEU A 205 -10.98 13.05 1.36
CA LEU A 205 -11.64 12.00 2.12
C LEU A 205 -11.51 10.68 1.36
N GLN A 206 -11.25 9.61 2.08
CA GLN A 206 -11.16 8.27 1.55
C GLN A 206 -11.88 7.29 2.45
N THR A 207 -12.58 6.30 1.89
CA THR A 207 -13.18 5.24 2.69
C THR A 207 -12.19 4.11 2.93
N SER A 208 -12.15 3.64 4.17
CA SER A 208 -11.36 2.52 4.62
C SER A 208 -12.23 1.49 5.35
N SER A 209 -11.81 0.24 5.39
CA SER A 209 -12.36 -0.76 6.30
C SER A 209 -11.25 -1.33 7.18
N GLU A 210 -11.63 -1.95 8.27
CA GLU A 210 -10.72 -2.69 9.15
C GLU A 210 -11.19 -4.14 9.21
N ILE A 211 -10.31 -5.06 8.83
CA ILE A 211 -10.52 -6.50 8.87
C ILE A 211 -9.48 -7.06 9.83
N LYS A 212 -9.87 -7.95 10.71
CA LYS A 212 -8.95 -8.65 11.61
C LYS A 212 -9.14 -10.16 11.55
N GLY A 213 -8.10 -10.90 11.93
CA GLY A 213 -8.13 -12.33 12.17
C GLY A 213 -7.23 -12.68 13.34
N ASP A 214 -7.46 -13.82 13.98
CA ASP A 214 -6.68 -14.31 15.13
C ASP A 214 -5.55 -15.21 14.61
N LEU A 215 -4.31 -14.91 14.98
CA LEU A 215 -3.14 -15.71 14.67
C LEU A 215 -2.86 -16.74 15.77
N GLN A 216 -2.25 -17.86 15.39
CA GLN A 216 -1.73 -18.83 16.34
C GLN A 216 -0.63 -18.20 17.22
N GLU A 217 -0.48 -18.65 18.44
CA GLU A 217 0.48 -18.09 19.41
C GLU A 217 1.93 -18.05 18.90
N ASN A 218 2.30 -18.98 18.03
CA ASN A 218 3.65 -19.07 17.44
C ASN A 218 3.77 -18.41 16.07
N TRP A 219 2.88 -17.46 15.71
CA TRP A 219 2.88 -16.79 14.42
C TRP A 219 4.23 -16.17 14.04
N ASN A 220 4.97 -15.68 15.02
CA ASN A 220 6.29 -15.10 14.83
C ASN A 220 7.31 -16.09 14.24
N GLU A 221 7.19 -17.39 14.54
CA GLU A 221 8.03 -18.44 13.92
C GLU A 221 7.64 -18.72 12.46
N ASN A 222 6.46 -18.28 12.05
CA ASN A 222 5.88 -18.48 10.71
C ASN A 222 5.70 -17.19 9.93
N LEU A 223 6.33 -16.09 10.32
CA LEU A 223 6.11 -14.77 9.76
C LEU A 223 6.34 -14.71 8.24
N GLY A 224 7.42 -15.29 7.75
CA GLY A 224 7.70 -15.36 6.31
C GLY A 224 6.67 -16.20 5.55
N THR A 225 6.21 -17.31 6.16
CA THR A 225 5.16 -18.16 5.59
C THR A 225 3.83 -17.42 5.52
N ILE A 226 3.45 -16.67 6.56
CA ILE A 226 2.26 -15.82 6.58
C ILE A 226 2.33 -14.80 5.44
N LEU A 227 3.43 -14.06 5.36
CA LEU A 227 3.63 -13.05 4.32
C LEU A 227 3.58 -13.64 2.91
N SER A 228 4.20 -14.80 2.68
CA SER A 228 4.21 -15.45 1.36
C SER A 228 2.82 -15.88 0.88
N LYS A 229 1.90 -16.19 1.80
CA LYS A 229 0.51 -16.53 1.48
C LYS A 229 -0.36 -15.30 1.18
N LEU A 230 0.04 -14.12 1.68
CA LEU A 230 -0.68 -12.86 1.51
C LEU A 230 -0.14 -12.02 0.35
N LEU A 231 1.05 -12.33 -0.16
CA LEU A 231 1.68 -11.63 -1.27
C LEU A 231 1.51 -12.41 -2.58
N PRO A 232 1.35 -11.68 -3.71
CA PRO A 232 1.08 -10.25 -3.78
C PRO A 232 -0.31 -9.93 -3.22
N ALA A 233 -0.49 -8.69 -2.70
CA ALA A 233 -1.75 -8.29 -2.11
C ALA A 233 -2.92 -8.49 -3.07
N GLY A 234 -4.02 -9.11 -2.60
CA GLY A 234 -5.15 -9.57 -3.43
C GLY A 234 -5.83 -8.48 -4.27
N SER A 235 -5.71 -7.20 -3.89
CA SER A 235 -6.25 -6.08 -4.67
C SER A 235 -5.51 -5.82 -6.01
N ILE A 236 -4.43 -6.55 -6.29
CA ILE A 236 -3.63 -6.43 -7.52
C ILE A 236 -4.06 -7.46 -8.56
N PHE A 237 -4.55 -8.60 -8.11
CA PHE A 237 -5.15 -9.64 -8.96
C PHE A 237 -6.67 -9.61 -8.80
N GLY A 238 -7.29 -8.64 -9.41
CA GLY A 238 -8.74 -8.60 -9.51
C GLY A 238 -9.28 -9.65 -10.51
#